data_af4c73082b4a8aa359d366014bf85353
#
_entry.id   af4c73082b4a8aa359d366014bf85353
#
_cell.length_a   1.000
_cell.length_b   1.000
_cell.length_c   1.000
_cell.angle_alpha   90.00
_cell.angle_beta   90.00
_cell.angle_gamma   90.00
#
_symmetry.space_group_name_H-M   'P 1'
#
loop_
_entity.id
_entity.type
_entity.pdbx_description
1 polymer ?
#
loop_
_entity_poly.entity_id
_entity_poly.type
_entity_poly.pdbx_seq_one_letter_code
_entity_poly.pdbx_strand_id
1 'polypeptide(L)'
;MENEIMKRRTKQWNDKKKKKKKNIHNNNIIKKRKLKLKSMKPYCCCEIQSRTRQTQVVVSSEPKQTIKPKHYSSKLAYSTITKITTTTTNSYYYQPFSLVPMLLVLFLFVSFLSFPAFSHPHNHFPANQTLRPDQELHKLKRVNAYLKKLNKPAVKTIQSSDGDVIDCVLAHLQPAFDHPLLKGQKPLDPPERPKGHENKTIQESYQQWTDSGESCPEGTIPIRRTTDKDILRASSIRRYGRKPRRHVRRDSTGSGHEHAVVFVNGEQYYGAKANLNVWAPRVTDQYEFSLSQLWVISGSFGNDLNTIEAGWQVSPELYGDNYPRFFTYWTTDAYQATGCYNLLCSGFVQTNNKIAIGAAISPRSSYKGRQFDIGLMVWKDPKHGHWWLEFGSGLLVGYWPAFLFSHLRSHASMLQFGGEIVNSRSSGFHTSTQMGSGHFAGEGFGRASYFRNLQIVDWDNNLLPLSNLHLLADHSNCYDIRQGKNNVWGTYFYYGGPGRNVRCP
;
A
#
# COMPACT_ATOMS: atom_id res chain seq x y z
N MET A 1 13.20 -42.41 -47.54
CA MET A 1 13.36 -40.98 -47.23
C MET A 1 13.11 -40.65 -45.77
N GLU A 2 12.04 -41.11 -45.14
CA GLU A 2 11.73 -40.82 -43.73
C GLU A 2 12.76 -41.32 -42.70
N ASN A 3 13.33 -42.51 -42.92
CA ASN A 3 14.34 -43.08 -42.02
C ASN A 3 15.66 -42.26 -41.95
N GLU A 4 16.02 -41.59 -43.03
CA GLU A 4 17.21 -40.71 -43.02
C GLU A 4 16.95 -39.37 -42.32
N ILE A 5 15.75 -38.84 -42.45
CA ILE A 5 15.32 -37.61 -41.75
C ILE A 5 15.29 -37.83 -40.23
N MET A 6 14.80 -38.98 -39.78
CA MET A 6 14.81 -39.36 -38.36
C MET A 6 16.22 -39.52 -37.80
N LYS A 7 17.13 -40.16 -38.53
CA LYS A 7 18.55 -40.29 -38.14
C LYS A 7 19.24 -38.91 -38.02
N ARG A 8 18.97 -37.98 -38.93
CA ARG A 8 19.53 -36.62 -38.88
C ARG A 8 18.96 -35.81 -37.67
N ARG A 9 17.66 -35.93 -37.37
CA ARG A 9 17.04 -35.28 -36.20
C ARG A 9 17.58 -35.82 -34.86
N THR A 10 17.80 -37.15 -34.77
CA THR A 10 18.37 -37.79 -33.58
C THR A 10 19.83 -37.40 -33.36
N LYS A 11 20.62 -37.25 -34.41
CA LYS A 11 22.01 -36.77 -34.35
C LYS A 11 22.05 -35.30 -33.89
N GLN A 12 21.21 -34.44 -34.45
CA GLN A 12 21.13 -33.03 -34.08
C GLN A 12 20.69 -32.84 -32.62
N TRP A 13 19.76 -33.67 -32.11
CA TRP A 13 19.31 -33.66 -30.71
C TRP A 13 20.42 -34.09 -29.74
N ASN A 14 21.19 -35.12 -30.08
CA ASN A 14 22.33 -35.59 -29.29
C ASN A 14 23.47 -34.55 -29.23
N ASP A 15 23.74 -33.86 -30.33
CA ASP A 15 24.75 -32.80 -30.36
C ASP A 15 24.33 -31.57 -29.52
N LYS A 16 23.06 -31.18 -29.54
CA LYS A 16 22.51 -30.16 -28.64
C LYS A 16 22.62 -30.54 -27.16
N LYS A 17 22.38 -31.84 -26.84
CA LYS A 17 22.49 -32.38 -25.48
C LYS A 17 23.94 -32.40 -24.98
N LYS A 18 24.94 -32.70 -25.85
CA LYS A 18 26.36 -32.61 -25.54
C LYS A 18 26.83 -31.17 -25.31
N LYS A 19 26.39 -30.20 -26.14
CA LYS A 19 26.70 -28.77 -25.96
C LYS A 19 26.12 -28.25 -24.63
N LYS A 20 24.91 -28.63 -24.25
CA LYS A 20 24.28 -28.24 -22.97
C LYS A 20 25.04 -28.79 -21.75
N LYS A 21 25.52 -30.07 -21.80
CA LYS A 21 26.35 -30.65 -20.72
C LYS A 21 27.72 -29.95 -20.60
N LYS A 22 28.39 -29.56 -21.70
CA LYS A 22 29.65 -28.81 -21.65
C LYS A 22 29.49 -27.41 -21.01
N ASN A 23 28.39 -26.71 -21.32
CA ASN A 23 28.12 -25.39 -20.73
C ASN A 23 27.83 -25.46 -19.22
N ILE A 24 27.14 -26.50 -18.74
CA ILE A 24 26.88 -26.73 -17.31
C ILE A 24 28.21 -27.02 -16.58
N HIS A 25 29.08 -27.81 -17.18
CA HIS A 25 30.39 -28.13 -16.60
C HIS A 25 31.29 -26.89 -16.47
N ASN A 26 31.37 -26.04 -17.51
CA ASN A 26 32.13 -24.80 -17.48
C ASN A 26 31.60 -23.78 -16.46
N ASN A 27 30.27 -23.65 -16.32
CA ASN A 27 29.67 -22.77 -15.32
C ASN A 27 29.97 -23.22 -13.87
N ASN A 28 30.04 -24.53 -13.63
CA ASN A 28 30.42 -25.08 -12.33
C ASN A 28 31.91 -24.83 -12.00
N ILE A 29 32.80 -24.86 -12.99
CA ILE A 29 34.23 -24.53 -12.81
C ILE A 29 34.39 -23.05 -12.49
N ILE A 30 33.67 -22.15 -13.17
CA ILE A 30 33.69 -20.70 -12.90
C ILE A 30 33.14 -20.39 -11.50
N LYS A 31 32.08 -21.09 -11.06
CA LYS A 31 31.52 -20.94 -9.71
C LYS A 31 32.51 -21.41 -8.62
N LYS A 32 33.23 -22.53 -8.83
CA LYS A 32 34.28 -23.00 -7.91
C LYS A 32 35.48 -22.06 -7.84
N ARG A 33 35.88 -21.41 -8.94
CA ARG A 33 36.96 -20.40 -8.94
C ARG A 33 36.56 -19.10 -8.21
N LYS A 34 35.30 -18.63 -8.35
CA LYS A 34 34.79 -17.46 -7.62
C LYS A 34 34.66 -17.70 -6.10
N LEU A 35 34.35 -18.93 -5.67
CA LEU A 35 34.32 -19.30 -4.24
C LEU A 35 35.74 -19.35 -3.62
N LYS A 36 36.78 -19.75 -4.38
CA LYS A 36 38.17 -19.82 -3.89
C LYS A 36 38.80 -18.43 -3.75
N LEU A 37 38.36 -17.42 -4.50
CA LEU A 37 38.84 -16.03 -4.38
C LEU A 37 38.19 -15.26 -3.20
N LYS A 38 37.10 -15.74 -2.62
CA LYS A 38 36.46 -15.09 -1.46
C LYS A 38 36.99 -15.53 -0.10
N SER A 39 37.91 -16.48 -0.04
CA SER A 39 38.48 -17.03 1.22
C SER A 39 39.86 -16.48 1.61
N MET A 40 40.37 -15.48 0.90
CA MET A 40 41.62 -14.79 1.29
C MET A 40 41.30 -13.48 2.00
N LYS A 41 41.45 -13.50 3.34
CA LYS A 41 41.46 -12.29 4.18
C LYS A 41 42.82 -11.57 4.02
N PRO A 42 42.84 -10.23 3.92
CA PRO A 42 44.05 -9.49 4.17
C PRO A 42 44.21 -9.19 5.65
N TYR A 43 45.32 -9.61 6.22
CA TYR A 43 45.84 -9.10 7.49
C TYR A 43 46.54 -7.76 7.18
N CYS A 44 46.24 -6.71 7.94
CA CYS A 44 47.20 -5.67 8.30
C CYS A 44 46.71 -4.87 9.52
N CYS A 45 47.64 -4.71 10.44
CA CYS A 45 47.60 -4.03 11.72
C CYS A 45 47.32 -2.54 11.64
N CYS A 46 46.62 -2.00 12.68
CA CYS A 46 47.18 -0.90 13.49
C CYS A 46 46.32 -0.74 14.79
N GLU A 47 47.00 -0.93 15.90
CA GLU A 47 46.54 -0.61 17.26
C GLU A 47 46.43 0.89 17.47
N ILE A 48 45.33 1.36 18.03
CA ILE A 48 45.32 2.60 18.83
C ILE A 48 44.48 2.35 20.07
N GLN A 49 45.21 2.36 21.23
CA GLN A 49 44.65 2.30 22.57
C GLN A 49 43.89 3.60 22.88
N SER A 50 42.70 3.48 23.43
CA SER A 50 42.12 4.53 24.25
C SER A 50 41.51 3.93 25.51
N ARG A 51 42.08 4.35 26.65
CA ARG A 51 41.69 4.02 28.02
C ARG A 51 40.29 4.54 28.32
N THR A 52 39.40 3.72 28.80
CA THR A 52 38.16 4.13 29.48
C THR A 52 38.23 3.73 30.94
N ARG A 53 38.09 4.72 31.83
CA ARG A 53 37.98 4.56 33.29
C ARG A 53 36.63 3.92 33.61
N GLN A 54 36.68 2.83 34.38
CA GLN A 54 35.53 2.28 35.09
C GLN A 54 35.34 3.07 36.39
N THR A 55 34.09 3.54 36.62
CA THR A 55 33.65 3.98 37.94
C THR A 55 32.64 2.97 38.45
N GLN A 56 33.00 2.28 39.50
CA GLN A 56 32.13 1.38 40.30
C GLN A 56 31.20 2.25 41.15
N VAL A 57 29.89 1.97 41.14
CA VAL A 57 28.94 2.44 42.13
C VAL A 57 28.49 1.24 42.97
N VAL A 58 28.76 1.32 44.25
CA VAL A 58 28.36 0.35 45.27
C VAL A 58 26.89 0.59 45.63
N VAL A 59 26.11 -0.50 45.63
CA VAL A 59 24.73 -0.54 46.13
C VAL A 59 24.74 -1.06 47.55
N SER A 60 24.17 -0.30 48.49
CA SER A 60 23.84 -0.80 49.84
C SER A 60 22.33 -0.77 50.05
N SER A 61 21.84 -1.81 50.67
CA SER A 61 20.45 -2.23 50.87
C SER A 61 19.79 -1.65 52.13
N GLU A 62 18.49 -1.30 52.03
CA GLU A 62 17.32 -1.44 52.96
C GLU A 62 17.36 -0.87 54.40
N PRO A 63 16.19 -0.68 55.11
CA PRO A 63 14.83 -1.13 54.90
C PRO A 63 13.65 -0.14 55.20
N LYS A 64 12.47 -0.59 54.83
CA LYS A 64 11.07 -0.25 55.13
C LYS A 64 10.71 0.62 56.32
N GLN A 65 9.76 1.59 56.10
CA GLN A 65 8.66 1.84 57.05
C GLN A 65 7.41 2.44 56.38
N THR A 66 6.30 1.80 56.64
CA THR A 66 4.89 2.15 56.31
C THR A 66 4.38 3.27 57.22
N ILE A 67 3.64 4.29 56.69
CA ILE A 67 2.58 5.01 57.41
C ILE A 67 1.54 5.54 56.43
N LYS A 68 0.26 5.30 56.75
CA LYS A 68 -0.99 5.67 56.06
C LYS A 68 -1.44 7.13 56.39
N PRO A 69 -2.58 7.59 55.80
CA PRO A 69 -2.75 8.96 55.38
C PRO A 69 -3.54 9.84 56.36
N LYS A 70 -3.48 11.15 56.20
CA LYS A 70 -4.47 12.08 56.78
C LYS A 70 -4.87 13.17 55.79
N HIS A 71 -6.17 13.31 55.65
CA HIS A 71 -6.90 14.45 55.10
C HIS A 71 -6.47 15.78 55.71
N TYR A 72 -6.43 16.84 54.93
CA TYR A 72 -7.00 18.15 55.33
C TYR A 72 -7.34 19.04 54.12
N SER A 73 -8.39 19.81 54.29
CA SER A 73 -9.19 20.66 53.45
C SER A 73 -8.61 22.06 53.23
N SER A 74 -8.92 22.61 52.05
CA SER A 74 -9.22 24.03 51.73
C SER A 74 -8.39 25.17 52.32
N LYS A 75 -7.91 26.10 51.49
CA LYS A 75 -8.38 27.48 51.43
C LYS A 75 -7.69 28.31 50.33
N LEU A 76 -8.51 29.15 49.70
CA LEU A 76 -8.16 30.21 48.76
C LEU A 76 -7.17 31.19 49.36
N ALA A 77 -6.25 31.75 48.54
CA ALA A 77 -5.69 33.05 48.75
C ALA A 77 -5.49 33.77 47.41
N TYR A 78 -6.20 34.86 47.26
CA TYR A 78 -6.01 35.90 46.25
C TYR A 78 -4.67 36.61 46.51
N SER A 79 -3.93 36.98 45.48
CA SER A 79 -2.85 37.98 45.56
C SER A 79 -2.78 38.81 44.29
N THR A 80 -3.08 39.98 44.48
CA THR A 80 -2.99 41.32 43.95
C THR A 80 -2.00 41.56 42.80
N ILE A 81 -2.55 42.13 41.73
CA ILE A 81 -1.83 42.68 40.58
C ILE A 81 -1.32 44.11 40.95
N THR A 82 -0.02 44.32 40.92
CA THR A 82 0.58 45.66 41.00
C THR A 82 0.81 46.19 39.57
N LYS A 83 0.09 47.23 39.19
CA LYS A 83 0.33 48.02 38.00
C LYS A 83 1.57 48.92 38.23
N ILE A 84 2.55 48.83 37.38
CA ILE A 84 3.61 49.83 37.25
C ILE A 84 3.26 50.72 36.05
N THR A 85 2.92 51.95 36.33
CA THR A 85 2.71 53.02 35.34
C THR A 85 4.04 53.80 35.16
N THR A 86 4.62 53.66 33.97
CA THR A 86 5.73 54.51 33.54
C THR A 86 5.18 55.63 32.65
N THR A 87 5.21 56.85 33.15
CA THR A 87 4.93 58.08 32.42
C THR A 87 6.17 58.54 31.67
N THR A 88 6.09 58.52 30.33
CA THR A 88 7.09 59.19 29.48
C THR A 88 6.52 60.46 28.93
N THR A 89 7.16 61.59 29.32
CA THR A 89 6.92 62.91 28.79
C THR A 89 7.51 63.05 27.39
N ASN A 90 6.65 63.30 26.39
CA ASN A 90 7.06 63.63 25.03
C ASN A 90 7.40 65.11 24.93
N SER A 91 8.67 65.44 24.66
CA SER A 91 9.11 66.76 24.21
C SER A 91 9.13 66.77 22.67
N TYR A 92 8.27 67.59 22.08
CA TYR A 92 8.23 67.84 20.65
C TYR A 92 9.28 68.84 20.22
N TYR A 93 10.29 68.43 19.48
CA TYR A 93 11.15 69.30 18.67
C TYR A 93 10.62 69.35 17.23
N TYR A 94 10.21 70.55 16.80
CA TYR A 94 9.92 70.86 15.41
C TYR A 94 11.24 71.09 14.67
N GLN A 95 11.50 70.22 13.66
CA GLN A 95 12.47 70.50 12.60
C GLN A 95 11.76 70.85 11.29
N PRO A 96 12.24 71.79 10.50
CA PRO A 96 11.62 72.18 9.25
C PRO A 96 11.88 71.12 8.19
N PHE A 97 10.81 70.68 7.52
CA PHE A 97 10.87 69.73 6.40
C PHE A 97 11.62 70.32 5.20
N SER A 98 12.76 69.76 4.85
CA SER A 98 13.46 70.02 3.60
C SER A 98 12.71 69.36 2.43
N LEU A 99 12.35 70.11 1.38
CA LEU A 99 11.67 69.63 0.15
C LEU A 99 12.53 68.69 -0.72
N VAL A 100 13.82 68.57 -0.42
CA VAL A 100 14.77 67.76 -1.21
C VAL A 100 14.49 66.25 -1.21
N PRO A 101 14.10 65.61 -0.06
CA PRO A 101 13.82 64.16 -0.10
C PRO A 101 12.52 63.82 -0.86
N MET A 102 11.53 64.74 -0.93
CA MET A 102 10.28 64.48 -1.65
C MET A 102 10.47 64.45 -3.19
N LEU A 103 11.35 65.29 -3.70
CA LEU A 103 11.73 65.30 -5.13
C LEU A 103 12.53 64.05 -5.52
N LEU A 104 13.39 63.54 -4.64
CA LEU A 104 14.15 62.34 -4.85
C LEU A 104 13.25 61.06 -4.89
N VAL A 105 12.24 61.01 -4.03
CA VAL A 105 11.24 59.92 -4.02
C VAL A 105 10.36 59.99 -5.28
N LEU A 106 9.99 61.22 -5.73
CA LEU A 106 9.22 61.35 -6.99
C LEU A 106 10.02 60.95 -8.23
N PHE A 107 11.35 61.27 -8.24
CA PHE A 107 12.25 60.85 -9.34
C PHE A 107 12.43 59.32 -9.38
N LEU A 108 12.51 58.65 -8.22
CA LEU A 108 12.56 57.19 -8.14
C LEU A 108 11.26 56.55 -8.57
N PHE A 109 10.08 57.16 -8.27
CA PHE A 109 8.79 56.65 -8.74
C PHE A 109 8.58 56.80 -10.25
N VAL A 110 9.04 57.92 -10.84
CA VAL A 110 8.94 58.16 -12.32
C VAL A 110 9.93 57.24 -13.06
N SER A 111 11.13 56.98 -12.50
CA SER A 111 12.06 56.04 -13.13
C SER A 111 11.59 54.55 -13.07
N PHE A 112 10.72 54.21 -12.10
CA PHE A 112 10.09 52.84 -12.07
C PHE A 112 8.96 52.71 -13.09
N LEU A 113 8.37 53.79 -13.59
CA LEU A 113 7.30 53.77 -14.60
C LEU A 113 7.82 53.71 -16.03
N SER A 114 9.13 53.88 -16.24
CA SER A 114 9.73 53.91 -17.59
C SER A 114 10.57 52.66 -17.91
N PHE A 115 10.59 51.62 -17.07
CA PHE A 115 11.11 50.32 -17.47
C PHE A 115 10.07 49.64 -18.35
N PRO A 116 10.42 49.26 -19.58
CA PRO A 116 9.56 48.36 -20.34
C PRO A 116 9.38 47.08 -19.50
N ALA A 117 8.13 46.72 -19.28
CA ALA A 117 7.81 45.45 -18.66
C ALA A 117 8.49 44.35 -19.49
N PHE A 118 9.64 43.86 -19.03
CA PHE A 118 10.11 42.56 -19.44
C PHE A 118 9.07 41.59 -18.92
N SER A 119 8.13 41.27 -19.79
CA SER A 119 7.30 40.08 -19.61
C SER A 119 8.26 38.91 -19.51
N HIS A 120 8.52 38.45 -18.27
CA HIS A 120 9.00 37.09 -18.11
C HIS A 120 8.03 36.23 -18.91
N PRO A 121 8.56 35.34 -19.77
CA PRO A 121 7.70 34.35 -20.35
C PRO A 121 7.07 33.63 -19.17
N HIS A 122 5.79 33.89 -18.89
CA HIS A 122 4.98 32.96 -18.17
C HIS A 122 5.32 31.60 -18.78
N ASN A 123 5.91 30.72 -17.98
CA ASN A 123 5.87 29.32 -18.31
C ASN A 123 4.39 29.02 -18.49
N HIS A 124 3.90 29.18 -19.71
CA HIS A 124 2.72 28.51 -20.15
C HIS A 124 2.96 27.05 -19.82
N PHE A 125 2.32 26.57 -18.76
CA PHE A 125 1.95 25.17 -18.73
C PHE A 125 1.44 24.91 -20.16
N PRO A 126 1.98 23.90 -20.84
CA PRO A 126 1.54 23.65 -22.20
C PRO A 126 0.04 23.43 -22.13
N ALA A 127 -0.72 24.46 -22.54
CA ALA A 127 -2.13 24.33 -22.82
C ALA A 127 -2.22 23.11 -23.69
N ASN A 128 -2.99 22.11 -23.23
CA ASN A 128 -3.35 20.90 -23.94
C ASN A 128 -2.71 20.84 -25.31
N GLN A 129 -1.61 20.11 -25.46
CA GLN A 129 -1.16 19.72 -26.78
C GLN A 129 -2.31 18.90 -27.36
N THR A 130 -3.19 19.56 -28.10
CA THR A 130 -4.19 18.88 -28.92
C THR A 130 -3.38 17.98 -29.83
N LEU A 131 -3.38 16.69 -29.50
CA LEU A 131 -2.72 15.67 -30.31
C LEU A 131 -3.24 15.85 -31.74
N ARG A 132 -2.37 15.76 -32.75
CA ARG A 132 -2.81 15.75 -34.14
C ARG A 132 -3.88 14.65 -34.30
N PRO A 133 -4.92 14.83 -35.08
CA PRO A 133 -6.02 13.86 -35.26
C PRO A 133 -5.52 12.43 -35.50
N ASP A 134 -4.42 12.26 -36.23
CA ASP A 134 -3.77 10.95 -36.47
C ASP A 134 -3.18 10.32 -35.19
N GLN A 135 -2.60 11.14 -34.31
CA GLN A 135 -2.03 10.66 -33.05
C GLN A 135 -3.13 10.25 -32.06
N GLU A 136 -4.24 10.99 -32.06
CA GLU A 136 -5.39 10.68 -31.23
C GLU A 136 -6.06 9.38 -31.70
N LEU A 137 -6.29 9.24 -33.01
CA LEU A 137 -6.80 8.00 -33.60
C LEU A 137 -5.89 6.80 -33.29
N HIS A 138 -4.56 6.99 -33.36
CA HIS A 138 -3.60 5.93 -33.05
C HIS A 138 -3.63 5.55 -31.56
N LYS A 139 -3.79 6.55 -30.65
CA LYS A 139 -3.98 6.34 -29.22
C LYS A 139 -5.24 5.54 -28.94
N LEU A 140 -6.38 5.94 -29.54
CA LEU A 140 -7.66 5.24 -29.39
C LEU A 140 -7.60 3.79 -29.91
N LYS A 141 -7.00 3.55 -31.08
CA LYS A 141 -6.79 2.19 -31.59
C LYS A 141 -5.99 1.32 -30.60
N ARG A 142 -4.95 1.87 -29.95
CA ARG A 142 -4.16 1.15 -28.92
C ARG A 142 -4.98 0.89 -27.66
N VAL A 143 -5.78 1.84 -27.20
CA VAL A 143 -6.68 1.68 -26.05
C VAL A 143 -7.67 0.56 -26.34
N ASN A 144 -8.36 0.59 -27.50
CA ASN A 144 -9.33 -0.42 -27.87
C ASN A 144 -8.72 -1.83 -28.00
N ALA A 145 -7.53 -1.92 -28.58
CA ALA A 145 -6.82 -3.21 -28.66
C ALA A 145 -6.45 -3.75 -27.27
N TYR A 146 -6.09 -2.87 -26.33
CA TYR A 146 -5.80 -3.24 -24.96
C TYR A 146 -7.06 -3.67 -24.20
N LEU A 147 -8.17 -2.91 -24.32
CA LEU A 147 -9.46 -3.26 -23.73
C LEU A 147 -9.97 -4.61 -24.22
N LYS A 148 -9.89 -4.86 -25.54
CA LYS A 148 -10.30 -6.15 -26.12
C LYS A 148 -9.49 -7.34 -25.55
N LYS A 149 -8.24 -7.13 -25.17
CA LYS A 149 -7.43 -8.15 -24.52
C LYS A 149 -7.79 -8.34 -23.04
N LEU A 150 -8.11 -7.25 -22.35
CA LEU A 150 -8.31 -7.22 -20.89
C LEU A 150 -9.72 -7.67 -20.52
N ASN A 151 -10.75 -7.12 -21.15
CA ASN A 151 -12.14 -7.50 -20.91
C ASN A 151 -12.45 -8.82 -21.59
N LYS A 152 -12.86 -9.79 -20.78
CA LYS A 152 -13.21 -11.13 -21.26
C LYS A 152 -14.68 -11.19 -21.71
N PRO A 153 -15.05 -12.13 -22.59
CA PRO A 153 -16.46 -12.33 -22.96
C PRO A 153 -17.33 -12.60 -21.73
N ALA A 154 -18.40 -11.82 -21.57
CA ALA A 154 -19.36 -11.98 -20.47
C ALA A 154 -20.59 -12.74 -20.95
N VAL A 155 -21.11 -13.63 -20.10
CA VAL A 155 -22.41 -14.31 -20.32
C VAL A 155 -23.58 -13.49 -19.77
N LYS A 156 -23.31 -12.63 -18.79
CA LYS A 156 -24.25 -11.66 -18.21
C LYS A 156 -23.48 -10.40 -17.82
N THR A 157 -24.15 -9.27 -17.89
CA THR A 157 -23.60 -7.96 -17.44
C THR A 157 -24.57 -7.34 -16.44
N ILE A 158 -24.03 -6.85 -15.32
CA ILE A 158 -24.79 -6.20 -14.25
C ILE A 158 -24.33 -4.74 -14.14
N GLN A 159 -25.29 -3.80 -14.08
CA GLN A 159 -25.02 -2.40 -13.83
C GLN A 159 -25.07 -2.14 -12.33
N SER A 160 -23.98 -1.65 -11.75
CA SER A 160 -23.90 -1.28 -10.34
C SER A 160 -24.43 0.14 -10.12
N SER A 161 -24.97 0.39 -8.93
CA SER A 161 -25.49 1.71 -8.54
C SER A 161 -24.41 2.81 -8.47
N ASP A 162 -23.15 2.44 -8.34
CA ASP A 162 -21.99 3.34 -8.37
C ASP A 162 -21.47 3.66 -9.78
N GLY A 163 -22.13 3.11 -10.81
CA GLY A 163 -21.78 3.30 -12.23
C GLY A 163 -20.81 2.25 -12.78
N ASP A 164 -20.33 1.31 -11.96
CA ASP A 164 -19.53 0.20 -12.45
C ASP A 164 -20.36 -0.77 -13.30
N VAL A 165 -19.69 -1.39 -14.24
CA VAL A 165 -20.22 -2.52 -15.02
C VAL A 165 -19.52 -3.79 -14.57
N ILE A 166 -20.29 -4.77 -14.10
CA ILE A 166 -19.78 -6.06 -13.68
C ILE A 166 -20.08 -7.12 -14.73
N ASP A 167 -19.05 -7.67 -15.32
CA ASP A 167 -19.14 -8.75 -16.29
C ASP A 167 -19.05 -10.11 -15.61
N CYS A 168 -20.06 -10.94 -15.78
CA CYS A 168 -20.04 -12.34 -15.35
C CYS A 168 -19.33 -13.17 -16.41
N VAL A 169 -18.07 -13.47 -16.19
CA VAL A 169 -17.20 -14.20 -17.11
C VAL A 169 -17.12 -15.68 -16.73
N LEU A 170 -17.16 -16.58 -17.68
CA LEU A 170 -16.94 -18.02 -17.40
C LEU A 170 -15.62 -18.21 -16.66
N ALA A 171 -15.66 -18.96 -15.55
CA ALA A 171 -14.52 -19.07 -14.62
C ALA A 171 -13.22 -19.55 -15.29
N HIS A 172 -13.30 -20.41 -16.32
CA HIS A 172 -12.17 -20.90 -17.10
C HIS A 172 -11.64 -19.91 -18.17
N LEU A 173 -12.37 -18.79 -18.42
CA LEU A 173 -11.94 -17.73 -19.35
C LEU A 173 -11.36 -16.51 -18.63
N GLN A 174 -11.27 -16.51 -17.31
CA GLN A 174 -10.73 -15.39 -16.55
C GLN A 174 -9.27 -15.09 -16.90
N PRO A 175 -8.77 -13.86 -16.64
CA PRO A 175 -7.40 -13.45 -16.99
C PRO A 175 -6.28 -14.34 -16.43
N ALA A 176 -6.51 -15.01 -15.31
CA ALA A 176 -5.54 -15.95 -14.72
C ALA A 176 -5.09 -17.04 -15.72
N PHE A 177 -6.01 -17.56 -16.53
CA PHE A 177 -5.75 -18.65 -17.48
C PHE A 177 -5.09 -18.19 -18.79
N ASP A 178 -4.82 -16.89 -18.95
CA ASP A 178 -3.90 -16.39 -19.99
C ASP A 178 -2.42 -16.72 -19.64
N HIS A 179 -2.12 -17.09 -18.38
CA HIS A 179 -0.78 -17.49 -17.97
C HIS A 179 -0.40 -18.85 -18.59
N PRO A 180 0.79 -18.99 -19.23
CA PRO A 180 1.15 -20.23 -19.92
C PRO A 180 1.06 -21.49 -19.07
N LEU A 181 1.36 -21.39 -17.76
CA LEU A 181 1.31 -22.51 -16.82
C LEU A 181 -0.11 -22.84 -16.31
N LEU A 182 -1.09 -21.98 -16.55
CA LEU A 182 -2.49 -22.18 -16.15
C LEU A 182 -3.41 -22.45 -17.35
N LYS A 183 -2.90 -22.26 -18.56
CA LYS A 183 -3.69 -22.41 -19.80
C LYS A 183 -4.34 -23.81 -19.88
N GLY A 184 -5.66 -23.82 -20.06
CA GLY A 184 -6.44 -25.05 -20.15
C GLY A 184 -6.78 -25.70 -18.82
N GLN A 185 -6.38 -25.09 -17.69
CA GLN A 185 -6.79 -25.53 -16.35
C GLN A 185 -8.15 -24.95 -15.96
N LYS A 186 -8.69 -25.45 -14.85
CA LYS A 186 -9.89 -24.95 -14.17
C LYS A 186 -9.51 -24.46 -12.78
N PRO A 187 -10.33 -23.57 -12.14
CA PRO A 187 -10.17 -23.26 -10.74
C PRO A 187 -10.13 -24.51 -9.87
N LEU A 188 -9.31 -24.51 -8.85
CA LEU A 188 -9.22 -25.60 -7.87
C LEU A 188 -10.42 -25.60 -6.93
N ASP A 189 -10.71 -26.78 -6.38
CA ASP A 189 -11.66 -26.95 -5.30
C ASP A 189 -11.20 -26.18 -4.04
N PRO A 190 -12.14 -25.83 -3.13
CA PRO A 190 -11.84 -25.15 -1.88
C PRO A 190 -10.77 -25.87 -1.06
N PRO A 191 -9.80 -25.13 -0.46
CA PRO A 191 -8.74 -25.70 0.34
C PRO A 191 -9.21 -26.02 1.75
N GLU A 192 -8.38 -26.76 2.50
CA GLU A 192 -8.52 -26.85 3.95
C GLU A 192 -8.27 -25.48 4.60
N ARG A 193 -9.18 -25.04 5.47
CA ARG A 193 -9.03 -23.82 6.24
C ARG A 193 -8.14 -24.03 7.47
N PRO A 194 -7.49 -22.96 7.97
CA PRO A 194 -6.74 -23.07 9.22
C PRO A 194 -7.61 -23.52 10.38
N LYS A 195 -7.05 -24.37 11.23
CA LYS A 195 -7.69 -24.84 12.47
C LYS A 195 -7.97 -23.66 13.40
N GLY A 196 -9.13 -23.65 14.04
CA GLY A 196 -9.58 -22.50 14.85
C GLY A 196 -10.26 -21.40 14.06
N HIS A 197 -10.41 -21.55 12.74
CA HIS A 197 -11.23 -20.66 11.93
C HIS A 197 -12.71 -21.00 12.04
N GLU A 198 -13.50 -20.05 12.55
CA GLU A 198 -14.95 -20.19 12.61
C GLU A 198 -15.59 -19.83 11.27
N ASN A 199 -16.29 -20.77 10.66
CA ASN A 199 -17.13 -20.53 9.48
C ASN A 199 -18.42 -19.85 9.91
N LYS A 200 -18.48 -18.52 9.84
CA LYS A 200 -19.74 -17.79 10.00
C LYS A 200 -20.36 -17.59 8.61
N THR A 201 -21.28 -18.43 8.23
CA THR A 201 -22.10 -18.26 7.02
C THR A 201 -23.18 -17.21 7.24
N ILE A 202 -22.79 -15.95 7.43
CA ILE A 202 -23.72 -14.83 7.34
C ILE A 202 -23.62 -14.33 5.90
N GLN A 203 -24.73 -14.38 5.19
CA GLN A 203 -24.85 -13.90 3.82
C GLN A 203 -25.02 -12.38 3.87
N GLU A 204 -23.91 -11.65 4.11
CA GLU A 204 -23.89 -10.20 4.07
C GLU A 204 -23.50 -9.73 2.67
N SER A 205 -24.21 -8.72 2.16
CA SER A 205 -23.78 -7.96 0.99
C SER A 205 -22.68 -7.00 1.41
N TYR A 206 -21.52 -7.10 0.77
CA TYR A 206 -20.36 -6.24 1.06
C TYR A 206 -20.05 -5.26 -0.07
N GLN A 207 -20.79 -5.31 -1.18
CA GLN A 207 -20.46 -4.54 -2.37
C GLN A 207 -21.71 -3.98 -3.08
N GLN A 208 -21.62 -2.74 -3.55
CA GLN A 208 -22.76 -2.00 -4.14
C GLN A 208 -23.38 -2.68 -5.36
N TRP A 209 -22.58 -3.41 -6.14
CA TRP A 209 -23.11 -4.08 -7.34
C TRP A 209 -24.16 -5.20 -7.03
N THR A 210 -24.20 -5.66 -5.77
CA THR A 210 -25.18 -6.65 -5.33
C THR A 210 -26.44 -6.03 -4.72
N ASP A 211 -26.50 -4.69 -4.57
CA ASP A 211 -27.65 -3.98 -3.94
C ASP A 211 -28.94 -4.15 -4.75
N SER A 212 -28.83 -4.36 -6.07
CA SER A 212 -29.98 -4.65 -6.96
C SER A 212 -30.58 -6.06 -6.75
N GLY A 213 -29.95 -6.91 -5.93
CA GLY A 213 -30.30 -8.32 -5.80
C GLY A 213 -29.84 -9.20 -6.97
N GLU A 214 -29.16 -8.61 -7.97
CA GLU A 214 -28.59 -9.37 -9.06
C GLU A 214 -27.33 -10.12 -8.65
N SER A 215 -27.07 -11.24 -9.31
CA SER A 215 -25.86 -12.06 -9.10
C SER A 215 -25.34 -12.64 -10.39
N CYS A 216 -24.09 -13.01 -10.40
CA CYS A 216 -23.49 -13.76 -11.49
C CYS A 216 -23.93 -15.22 -11.41
N PRO A 217 -24.24 -15.88 -12.57
CA PRO A 217 -24.57 -17.29 -12.64
C PRO A 217 -23.48 -18.19 -12.07
N GLU A 218 -23.82 -19.39 -11.66
CA GLU A 218 -22.83 -20.40 -11.29
C GLU A 218 -21.88 -20.74 -12.46
N GLY A 219 -20.65 -21.10 -12.12
CA GLY A 219 -19.59 -21.34 -13.12
C GLY A 219 -18.99 -20.05 -13.73
N THR A 220 -19.43 -18.87 -13.27
CA THR A 220 -18.88 -17.58 -13.67
C THR A 220 -18.24 -16.84 -12.50
N ILE A 221 -17.42 -15.84 -12.81
CA ILE A 221 -16.87 -14.90 -11.82
C ILE A 221 -17.22 -13.47 -12.21
N PRO A 222 -17.52 -12.57 -11.24
CA PRO A 222 -17.77 -11.17 -11.51
C PRO A 222 -16.44 -10.43 -11.70
N ILE A 223 -16.30 -9.76 -12.82
CA ILE A 223 -15.15 -8.91 -13.16
C ILE A 223 -15.63 -7.48 -13.41
N ARG A 224 -15.08 -6.49 -12.70
CA ARG A 224 -15.33 -5.10 -13.03
C ARG A 224 -14.78 -4.80 -14.42
N ARG A 225 -15.65 -4.37 -15.34
CA ARG A 225 -15.25 -4.03 -16.71
C ARG A 225 -14.31 -2.83 -16.69
N THR A 226 -13.19 -2.94 -17.37
CA THR A 226 -12.29 -1.81 -17.60
C THR A 226 -12.81 -0.98 -18.77
N THR A 227 -12.88 0.33 -18.59
CA THR A 227 -13.35 1.28 -19.60
C THR A 227 -12.20 2.01 -20.28
N ASP A 228 -12.47 2.68 -21.40
CA ASP A 228 -11.53 3.60 -22.05
C ASP A 228 -11.11 4.74 -21.10
N LYS A 229 -12.06 5.25 -20.30
CA LYS A 229 -11.79 6.26 -19.27
C LYS A 229 -10.78 5.79 -18.22
N ASP A 230 -10.86 4.53 -17.80
CA ASP A 230 -9.90 3.94 -16.84
C ASP A 230 -8.48 3.94 -17.43
N ILE A 231 -8.34 3.52 -18.70
CA ILE A 231 -7.04 3.50 -19.37
C ILE A 231 -6.49 4.90 -19.64
N LEU A 232 -7.38 5.87 -20.00
CA LEU A 232 -6.97 7.24 -20.33
C LEU A 232 -6.57 8.05 -19.08
N ARG A 233 -7.09 7.71 -17.90
CA ARG A 233 -6.64 8.31 -16.61
C ARG A 233 -5.24 7.88 -16.21
N ALA A 234 -4.86 6.66 -16.55
CA ALA A 234 -3.54 6.15 -16.20
C ALA A 234 -2.42 6.93 -16.90
N SER A 235 -1.33 7.16 -16.20
CA SER A 235 -0.13 7.82 -16.72
C SER A 235 0.42 7.17 -18.01
N SER A 236 0.10 5.88 -18.21
CA SER A 236 0.47 5.13 -19.41
C SER A 236 -0.33 3.82 -19.49
N ILE A 237 -0.76 3.42 -20.71
CA ILE A 237 -1.44 2.15 -20.97
C ILE A 237 -0.63 0.94 -20.41
N ARG A 238 0.68 0.98 -20.51
CA ARG A 238 1.56 -0.11 -20.02
C ARG A 238 1.64 -0.18 -18.49
N ARG A 239 1.34 0.91 -17.80
CA ARG A 239 1.38 1.02 -16.33
C ARG A 239 0.01 0.84 -15.68
N TYR A 240 -1.06 0.87 -16.47
CA TYR A 240 -2.40 0.65 -15.95
C TYR A 240 -2.47 -0.68 -15.17
N GLY A 241 -3.05 -0.63 -13.99
CA GLY A 241 -3.14 -1.78 -13.09
C GLY A 241 -1.85 -2.14 -12.34
N ARG A 242 -0.83 -1.28 -12.32
CA ARG A 242 0.41 -1.46 -11.54
C ARG A 242 0.59 -0.33 -10.54
N LYS A 243 1.19 -0.63 -9.39
CA LYS A 243 1.54 0.43 -8.42
C LYS A 243 2.41 1.50 -9.08
N PRO A 244 2.12 2.80 -8.84
CA PRO A 244 2.92 3.89 -9.37
C PRO A 244 4.36 3.77 -8.85
N ARG A 245 5.33 3.80 -9.76
CA ARG A 245 6.73 3.98 -9.38
C ARG A 245 7.06 5.45 -9.48
N ARG A 246 7.38 6.09 -8.41
CA ARG A 246 8.10 7.36 -8.48
C ARG A 246 9.57 7.07 -8.71
N HIS A 247 10.12 7.66 -9.77
CA HIS A 247 11.57 7.86 -9.85
C HIS A 247 11.93 8.77 -8.67
N VAL A 248 12.52 8.20 -7.64
CA VAL A 248 13.17 8.95 -6.57
C VAL A 248 14.22 9.81 -7.24
N ARG A 249 14.03 11.15 -7.25
CA ARG A 249 15.16 12.05 -7.51
C ARG A 249 16.20 11.73 -6.45
N ARG A 250 17.49 11.72 -6.83
CA ARG A 250 18.60 11.37 -5.94
C ARG A 250 18.63 12.16 -4.64
N ASP A 251 17.85 13.22 -4.52
CA ASP A 251 17.84 14.17 -3.41
C ASP A 251 16.64 13.99 -2.45
N SER A 252 15.72 13.06 -2.69
CA SER A 252 14.60 12.78 -1.79
C SER A 252 14.73 11.38 -1.19
N THR A 253 14.81 11.31 0.14
CA THR A 253 14.95 10.09 0.93
C THR A 253 13.69 9.22 0.97
N GLY A 254 12.60 9.57 0.26
CA GLY A 254 11.32 8.87 0.32
C GLY A 254 10.71 8.54 -1.03
N SER A 255 10.11 7.36 -1.12
CA SER A 255 9.34 6.90 -2.30
C SER A 255 8.00 7.65 -2.47
N GLY A 256 7.63 8.53 -1.55
CA GLY A 256 6.32 9.17 -1.43
C GLY A 256 5.24 8.26 -0.83
N HIS A 257 5.55 7.00 -0.54
CA HIS A 257 4.70 6.10 0.21
C HIS A 257 4.91 6.31 1.70
N GLU A 258 3.82 6.46 2.45
CA GLU A 258 3.83 6.68 3.89
C GLU A 258 2.89 5.69 4.57
N HIS A 259 3.38 5.08 5.65
CA HIS A 259 2.72 3.97 6.32
C HIS A 259 2.39 4.31 7.78
N ALA A 260 1.26 3.77 8.26
CA ALA A 260 0.98 3.59 9.68
C ALA A 260 0.52 2.13 9.86
N VAL A 261 1.45 1.27 10.30
CA VAL A 261 1.32 -0.18 10.24
C VAL A 261 1.82 -0.89 11.49
N VAL A 262 1.26 -2.08 11.71
CA VAL A 262 1.76 -3.09 12.65
C VAL A 262 2.38 -4.21 11.84
N PHE A 263 3.50 -4.75 12.28
CA PHE A 263 4.12 -5.89 11.62
C PHE A 263 4.73 -6.89 12.61
N VAL A 264 4.90 -8.11 12.12
CA VAL A 264 5.68 -9.18 12.75
C VAL A 264 6.65 -9.76 11.74
N ASN A 265 7.84 -10.14 12.22
CA ASN A 265 8.90 -10.74 11.41
C ASN A 265 9.75 -11.68 12.29
N GLY A 266 10.74 -12.34 11.69
CA GLY A 266 11.69 -13.22 12.41
C GLY A 266 11.26 -14.68 12.50
N GLU A 267 10.02 -15.01 12.08
CA GLU A 267 9.49 -16.37 12.04
C GLU A 267 9.03 -16.75 10.62
N GLN A 268 8.51 -17.96 10.47
CA GLN A 268 7.87 -18.45 9.25
C GLN A 268 6.36 -18.35 9.43
N TYR A 269 5.71 -17.61 8.52
CA TYR A 269 4.27 -17.38 8.57
C TYR A 269 3.61 -18.04 7.35
N TYR A 270 2.49 -18.70 7.61
CA TYR A 270 1.69 -19.39 6.57
C TYR A 270 0.34 -18.74 6.34
N GLY A 271 0.09 -17.60 6.94
CA GLY A 271 -1.09 -16.80 6.72
C GLY A 271 -1.29 -15.70 7.74
N ALA A 272 -2.27 -14.87 7.46
CA ALA A 272 -2.67 -13.76 8.29
C ALA A 272 -4.18 -13.51 8.19
N LYS A 273 -4.79 -13.11 9.31
CA LYS A 273 -6.21 -12.75 9.39
C LYS A 273 -6.39 -11.48 10.21
N ALA A 274 -7.29 -10.61 9.78
CA ALA A 274 -7.71 -9.43 10.52
C ALA A 274 -9.10 -8.96 10.08
N ASN A 275 -9.75 -8.15 10.93
CA ASN A 275 -10.90 -7.35 10.54
C ASN A 275 -10.45 -5.89 10.33
N LEU A 276 -10.76 -5.33 9.17
CA LEU A 276 -10.37 -4.00 8.71
C LEU A 276 -11.57 -3.07 8.71
N ASN A 277 -11.49 -1.97 9.45
CA ASN A 277 -12.53 -0.94 9.45
C ASN A 277 -12.59 -0.22 8.10
N VAL A 278 -13.79 -0.10 7.51
CA VAL A 278 -13.98 0.46 6.17
C VAL A 278 -14.36 1.93 6.25
N TRP A 279 -13.56 2.78 5.62
CA TRP A 279 -13.77 4.23 5.51
C TRP A 279 -13.64 4.70 4.06
N ALA A 280 -14.08 5.93 3.80
CA ALA A 280 -13.86 6.62 2.53
C ALA A 280 -12.98 7.87 2.78
N PRO A 281 -11.67 7.72 2.95
CA PRO A 281 -10.76 8.83 3.12
C PRO A 281 -10.78 9.76 1.92
N ARG A 282 -10.61 11.07 2.18
CA ARG A 282 -10.42 12.04 1.12
C ARG A 282 -9.01 11.91 0.53
N VAL A 283 -8.93 11.69 -0.76
CA VAL A 283 -7.70 11.73 -1.56
C VAL A 283 -7.67 13.06 -2.31
N THR A 284 -6.59 13.81 -2.19
CA THR A 284 -6.54 15.22 -2.66
C THR A 284 -5.95 15.40 -4.04
N ASP A 285 -5.19 14.43 -4.53
CA ASP A 285 -4.60 14.42 -5.88
C ASP A 285 -4.97 13.13 -6.60
N GLN A 286 -5.24 13.20 -7.91
CA GLN A 286 -5.65 12.02 -8.68
C GLN A 286 -4.56 10.94 -8.74
N TYR A 287 -3.29 11.28 -8.53
CA TYR A 287 -2.16 10.35 -8.52
C TYR A 287 -1.79 9.84 -7.12
N GLU A 288 -2.57 10.22 -6.11
CA GLU A 288 -2.48 9.71 -4.76
C GLU A 288 -3.49 8.59 -4.54
N PHE A 289 -3.27 7.82 -3.49
CA PHE A 289 -4.23 6.87 -2.97
C PHE A 289 -4.17 6.82 -1.45
N SER A 290 -5.22 6.27 -0.86
CA SER A 290 -5.26 5.86 0.55
C SER A 290 -5.82 4.46 0.64
N LEU A 291 -5.15 3.59 1.36
CA LEU A 291 -5.56 2.20 1.51
C LEU A 291 -5.43 1.70 2.95
N SER A 292 -6.08 0.58 3.18
CA SER A 292 -6.02 -0.23 4.39
C SER A 292 -5.93 -1.69 3.97
N GLN A 293 -4.86 -2.38 4.33
CA GLN A 293 -4.60 -3.72 3.82
C GLN A 293 -3.78 -4.60 4.76
N LEU A 294 -3.74 -5.85 4.40
CA LEU A 294 -2.89 -6.89 4.91
C LEU A 294 -1.83 -7.20 3.85
N TRP A 295 -0.56 -7.30 4.28
CA TRP A 295 0.56 -7.73 3.44
C TRP A 295 1.13 -9.06 3.93
N VAL A 296 1.36 -9.98 3.01
CA VAL A 296 2.13 -11.21 3.19
C VAL A 296 3.42 -11.05 2.42
N ILE A 297 4.56 -11.04 3.09
CA ILE A 297 5.83 -10.56 2.55
C ILE A 297 6.93 -11.60 2.72
N SER A 298 7.79 -11.75 1.70
CA SER A 298 9.04 -12.52 1.77
C SER A 298 10.06 -12.00 0.76
N GLY A 299 11.36 -12.13 1.06
CA GLY A 299 12.44 -11.59 0.23
C GLY A 299 12.97 -10.25 0.72
N SER A 300 13.77 -9.57 -0.10
CA SER A 300 14.50 -8.35 0.25
C SER A 300 13.86 -7.12 -0.36
N PHE A 301 13.58 -6.12 0.48
CA PHE A 301 13.06 -4.83 0.04
C PHE A 301 13.96 -4.19 -1.02
N GLY A 302 13.35 -3.70 -2.09
CA GLY A 302 14.03 -3.01 -3.19
C GLY A 302 14.73 -3.92 -4.22
N ASN A 303 14.80 -5.23 -3.98
CA ASN A 303 15.50 -6.18 -4.84
C ASN A 303 14.59 -7.28 -5.39
N ASP A 304 14.26 -8.28 -4.58
CA ASP A 304 13.55 -9.49 -4.97
C ASP A 304 12.31 -9.77 -4.10
N LEU A 305 11.76 -8.70 -3.52
CA LEU A 305 10.59 -8.76 -2.64
C LEU A 305 9.40 -9.41 -3.34
N ASN A 306 8.80 -10.39 -2.66
CA ASN A 306 7.50 -10.92 -3.00
C ASN A 306 6.46 -10.38 -2.05
N THR A 307 5.32 -9.91 -2.56
CA THR A 307 4.16 -9.53 -1.74
C THR A 307 2.88 -10.13 -2.27
N ILE A 308 1.98 -10.42 -1.34
CA ILE A 308 0.54 -10.60 -1.57
C ILE A 308 -0.15 -9.55 -0.69
N GLU A 309 -1.05 -8.79 -1.28
CA GLU A 309 -1.72 -7.67 -0.65
C GLU A 309 -3.22 -7.78 -0.86
N ALA A 310 -4.01 -7.56 0.18
CA ALA A 310 -5.47 -7.54 0.11
C ALA A 310 -6.04 -6.56 1.13
N GLY A 311 -7.05 -5.80 0.70
CA GLY A 311 -7.67 -4.78 1.54
C GLY A 311 -8.68 -3.93 0.80
N TRP A 312 -8.85 -2.69 1.26
CA TRP A 312 -9.59 -1.68 0.52
C TRP A 312 -8.72 -0.48 0.21
N GLN A 313 -9.01 0.20 -0.90
CA GLN A 313 -8.33 1.42 -1.29
C GLN A 313 -9.29 2.42 -1.91
N VAL A 314 -8.98 3.71 -1.74
CA VAL A 314 -9.48 4.83 -2.51
C VAL A 314 -8.37 5.27 -3.45
N SER A 315 -8.58 5.14 -4.76
CA SER A 315 -7.58 5.45 -5.80
C SER A 315 -8.25 6.09 -7.02
N PRO A 316 -8.30 7.43 -7.07
CA PRO A 316 -8.92 8.14 -8.19
C PRO A 316 -8.26 7.84 -9.54
N GLU A 317 -6.93 7.61 -9.59
CA GLU A 317 -6.23 7.22 -10.83
C GLU A 317 -6.76 5.88 -11.36
N LEU A 318 -6.92 4.89 -10.49
CA LEU A 318 -7.28 3.53 -10.89
C LEU A 318 -8.77 3.39 -11.23
N TYR A 319 -9.64 4.01 -10.43
CA TYR A 319 -11.09 3.78 -10.51
C TYR A 319 -11.90 4.99 -11.00
N GLY A 320 -11.38 6.21 -10.85
CA GLY A 320 -12.05 7.45 -11.29
C GLY A 320 -13.03 8.02 -10.28
N ASP A 321 -13.02 7.52 -9.05
CA ASP A 321 -13.89 7.95 -7.96
C ASP A 321 -13.17 7.89 -6.61
N ASN A 322 -13.91 8.17 -5.53
CA ASN A 322 -13.41 8.15 -4.15
C ASN A 322 -14.14 7.10 -3.28
N TYR A 323 -14.65 6.02 -3.87
CA TYR A 323 -15.20 4.92 -3.11
C TYR A 323 -14.08 4.01 -2.55
N PRO A 324 -14.23 3.48 -1.31
CA PRO A 324 -13.39 2.39 -0.85
C PRO A 324 -13.71 1.13 -1.66
N ARG A 325 -12.74 0.59 -2.34
CA ARG A 325 -12.90 -0.55 -3.24
C ARG A 325 -12.09 -1.73 -2.75
N PHE A 326 -12.71 -2.92 -2.71
CA PHE A 326 -11.98 -4.15 -2.41
C PHE A 326 -10.91 -4.40 -3.47
N PHE A 327 -9.67 -4.59 -3.07
CA PHE A 327 -8.59 -4.81 -4.01
C PHE A 327 -7.65 -5.92 -3.58
N THR A 328 -6.93 -6.44 -4.54
CA THR A 328 -5.76 -7.30 -4.35
C THR A 328 -4.60 -6.77 -5.16
N TYR A 329 -3.38 -7.02 -4.68
CA TYR A 329 -2.15 -6.78 -5.43
C TYR A 329 -1.15 -7.92 -5.15
N TRP A 330 -0.23 -8.16 -6.07
CA TRP A 330 0.88 -9.06 -5.86
C TRP A 330 2.10 -8.62 -6.66
N THR A 331 3.30 -8.99 -6.20
CA THR A 331 4.56 -8.85 -6.94
C THR A 331 5.54 -9.93 -6.53
N THR A 332 6.53 -10.17 -7.38
CA THR A 332 7.63 -11.11 -7.12
C THR A 332 9.01 -10.54 -7.41
N ASP A 333 9.09 -9.24 -7.65
CA ASP A 333 10.32 -8.55 -8.05
C ASP A 333 10.37 -7.12 -7.50
N ALA A 334 9.89 -6.90 -6.29
CA ALA A 334 9.84 -5.59 -5.63
C ALA A 334 9.14 -4.53 -6.52
N TYR A 335 7.98 -4.87 -7.05
CA TYR A 335 7.14 -4.02 -7.92
C TYR A 335 7.81 -3.62 -9.25
N GLN A 336 8.82 -4.34 -9.72
CA GLN A 336 9.60 -3.93 -10.90
C GLN A 336 8.87 -4.17 -12.23
N ALA A 337 8.43 -5.35 -12.51
CA ALA A 337 7.80 -5.72 -13.77
C ALA A 337 6.62 -6.68 -13.56
N THR A 338 6.62 -7.43 -12.45
CA THR A 338 5.62 -8.46 -12.16
C THR A 338 4.45 -7.92 -11.36
N GLY A 339 3.32 -8.62 -11.42
CA GLY A 339 2.14 -8.35 -10.63
C GLY A 339 1.26 -7.22 -11.15
N CYS A 340 0.10 -7.10 -10.53
CA CYS A 340 -0.89 -6.09 -10.85
C CYS A 340 -1.96 -5.99 -9.76
N TYR A 341 -2.78 -4.95 -9.86
CA TYR A 341 -4.03 -4.83 -9.12
C TYR A 341 -5.09 -5.80 -9.67
N ASN A 342 -5.84 -6.39 -8.78
CA ASN A 342 -7.09 -7.12 -9.05
C ASN A 342 -6.87 -8.23 -10.11
N LEU A 343 -7.75 -8.29 -11.11
CA LEU A 343 -7.65 -9.22 -12.24
C LEU A 343 -7.08 -8.56 -13.51
N LEU A 344 -6.31 -7.47 -13.38
CA LEU A 344 -5.79 -6.70 -14.52
C LEU A 344 -4.58 -7.36 -15.21
N CYS A 345 -4.11 -8.48 -14.71
CA CYS A 345 -3.14 -9.37 -15.35
C CYS A 345 -3.36 -10.83 -14.93
N SER A 346 -2.67 -11.75 -15.58
CA SER A 346 -2.69 -13.17 -15.19
C SER A 346 -1.92 -13.38 -13.88
N GLY A 347 -2.54 -14.08 -12.92
CA GLY A 347 -1.92 -14.37 -11.62
C GLY A 347 -2.92 -14.92 -10.63
N PHE A 348 -3.82 -14.09 -10.12
CA PHE A 348 -4.85 -14.50 -9.18
C PHE A 348 -5.96 -15.28 -9.91
N VAL A 349 -6.29 -16.47 -9.39
CA VAL A 349 -7.40 -17.30 -9.87
C VAL A 349 -8.60 -17.08 -8.95
N GLN A 350 -9.65 -16.45 -9.46
CA GLN A 350 -10.91 -16.27 -8.72
C GLN A 350 -11.78 -17.51 -8.82
N THR A 351 -12.41 -17.91 -7.70
CA THR A 351 -13.27 -19.11 -7.63
C THR A 351 -14.71 -18.78 -7.24
N ASN A 352 -15.01 -17.53 -6.93
CA ASN A 352 -16.25 -17.06 -6.33
C ASN A 352 -17.07 -16.20 -7.30
N ASN A 353 -18.37 -16.41 -7.36
CA ASN A 353 -19.30 -15.62 -8.17
C ASN A 353 -20.03 -14.49 -7.43
N LYS A 354 -19.66 -14.22 -6.15
CA LYS A 354 -20.33 -13.25 -5.28
C LYS A 354 -19.52 -11.99 -4.99
N ILE A 355 -18.19 -12.02 -5.21
CA ILE A 355 -17.29 -10.91 -4.90
C ILE A 355 -16.61 -10.44 -6.18
N ALA A 356 -16.79 -9.18 -6.55
CA ALA A 356 -16.07 -8.53 -7.64
C ALA A 356 -14.85 -7.78 -7.10
N ILE A 357 -13.64 -8.24 -7.45
CA ILE A 357 -12.40 -7.54 -7.06
C ILE A 357 -12.31 -6.22 -7.83
N GLY A 358 -12.13 -5.10 -7.12
CA GLY A 358 -12.18 -3.75 -7.68
C GLY A 358 -13.50 -3.02 -7.52
N ALA A 359 -14.58 -3.71 -7.10
CA ALA A 359 -15.88 -3.09 -6.87
C ALA A 359 -15.93 -2.34 -5.53
N ALA A 360 -16.80 -1.33 -5.45
CA ALA A 360 -17.00 -0.50 -4.27
C ALA A 360 -17.59 -1.30 -3.11
N ILE A 361 -17.03 -1.08 -1.91
CA ILE A 361 -17.49 -1.69 -0.65
C ILE A 361 -18.63 -0.84 -0.07
N SER A 362 -19.68 -1.52 0.36
CA SER A 362 -20.83 -0.99 1.07
C SER A 362 -21.29 -2.02 2.13
N PRO A 363 -21.68 -1.58 3.34
CA PRO A 363 -21.64 -0.22 3.87
C PRO A 363 -20.23 0.25 4.29
N ARG A 364 -20.12 1.55 4.62
CA ARG A 364 -18.89 2.17 5.14
C ARG A 364 -19.14 2.85 6.48
N SER A 365 -18.09 2.97 7.27
CA SER A 365 -18.11 3.65 8.57
C SER A 365 -18.33 5.16 8.45
N SER A 366 -18.91 5.76 9.50
CA SER A 366 -19.09 7.20 9.61
C SER A 366 -18.57 7.72 10.96
N TYR A 367 -18.05 8.95 10.95
CA TYR A 367 -17.52 9.59 12.14
C TYR A 367 -18.59 9.74 13.23
N LYS A 368 -18.31 9.21 14.43
CA LYS A 368 -19.25 9.10 15.56
C LYS A 368 -20.55 8.35 15.24
N GLY A 369 -20.60 7.62 14.13
CA GLY A 369 -21.75 6.85 13.68
C GLY A 369 -21.49 5.36 13.64
N ARG A 370 -22.22 4.66 12.76
CA ARG A 370 -22.08 3.22 12.58
C ARG A 370 -20.70 2.87 12.08
N GLN A 371 -20.16 1.77 12.59
CA GLN A 371 -18.85 1.24 12.20
C GLN A 371 -19.04 -0.09 11.47
N PHE A 372 -18.33 -0.23 10.36
CA PHE A 372 -18.32 -1.43 9.54
C PHE A 372 -16.89 -1.90 9.34
N ASP A 373 -16.67 -3.18 9.49
CA ASP A 373 -15.39 -3.80 9.16
C ASP A 373 -15.58 -5.06 8.32
N ILE A 374 -14.59 -5.38 7.53
CA ILE A 374 -14.53 -6.58 6.70
C ILE A 374 -13.46 -7.52 7.25
N GLY A 375 -13.77 -8.80 7.34
CA GLY A 375 -12.79 -9.84 7.62
C GLY A 375 -11.95 -10.12 6.37
N LEU A 376 -10.64 -10.26 6.52
CA LEU A 376 -9.74 -10.77 5.50
C LEU A 376 -8.85 -11.85 6.08
N MET A 377 -8.68 -12.93 5.34
CA MET A 377 -7.71 -13.97 5.65
C MET A 377 -6.97 -14.39 4.38
N VAL A 378 -5.64 -14.37 4.44
CA VAL A 378 -4.77 -14.94 3.42
C VAL A 378 -4.00 -16.06 4.06
N TRP A 379 -4.06 -17.27 3.49
CA TRP A 379 -3.31 -18.41 4.03
C TRP A 379 -2.82 -19.33 2.93
N LYS A 380 -1.76 -20.05 3.26
CA LYS A 380 -1.13 -21.02 2.38
C LYS A 380 -1.79 -22.39 2.56
N ASP A 381 -2.40 -22.91 1.51
CA ASP A 381 -2.97 -24.25 1.48
C ASP A 381 -1.89 -25.31 1.72
N PRO A 382 -2.01 -26.15 2.75
CA PRO A 382 -1.01 -27.18 3.04
C PRO A 382 -0.87 -28.22 1.92
N LYS A 383 -1.94 -28.49 1.17
CA LYS A 383 -1.96 -29.54 0.14
C LYS A 383 -1.26 -29.13 -1.14
N HIS A 384 -1.56 -27.93 -1.68
CA HIS A 384 -1.06 -27.49 -2.98
C HIS A 384 -0.04 -26.34 -2.85
N GLY A 385 0.06 -25.73 -1.66
CA GLY A 385 0.96 -24.63 -1.38
C GLY A 385 0.55 -23.29 -2.02
N HIS A 386 -0.70 -23.16 -2.47
CA HIS A 386 -1.23 -21.92 -3.01
C HIS A 386 -1.66 -20.95 -1.90
N TRP A 387 -1.63 -19.64 -2.17
CA TRP A 387 -2.07 -18.64 -1.23
C TRP A 387 -3.53 -18.31 -1.48
N TRP A 388 -4.42 -18.72 -0.60
CA TRP A 388 -5.84 -18.49 -0.69
C TRP A 388 -6.27 -17.20 -0.01
N LEU A 389 -7.35 -16.60 -0.52
CA LEU A 389 -7.94 -15.37 0.00
C LEU A 389 -9.41 -15.61 0.37
N GLU A 390 -9.77 -15.22 1.59
CA GLU A 390 -11.12 -15.16 2.11
C GLU A 390 -11.49 -13.73 2.44
N PHE A 391 -12.75 -13.36 2.16
CA PHE A 391 -13.30 -12.02 2.34
C PHE A 391 -14.61 -12.07 3.13
N GLY A 392 -14.87 -11.05 3.98
CA GLY A 392 -16.09 -10.94 4.78
C GLY A 392 -16.20 -12.03 5.83
N SER A 393 -17.33 -12.67 5.91
CA SER A 393 -17.67 -13.71 6.91
C SER A 393 -17.39 -15.13 6.43
N GLY A 394 -16.36 -15.36 5.61
CA GLY A 394 -15.97 -16.69 5.17
C GLY A 394 -16.14 -16.95 3.67
N LEU A 395 -16.33 -15.90 2.84
CA LEU A 395 -16.43 -16.03 1.39
C LEU A 395 -15.06 -16.28 0.79
N LEU A 396 -14.84 -17.48 0.26
CA LEU A 396 -13.61 -17.84 -0.44
C LEU A 396 -13.57 -17.11 -1.78
N VAL A 397 -12.60 -16.21 -1.99
CA VAL A 397 -12.49 -15.39 -3.20
C VAL A 397 -11.72 -16.11 -4.29
N GLY A 398 -10.58 -16.73 -3.94
CA GLY A 398 -9.69 -17.39 -4.88
C GLY A 398 -8.28 -17.54 -4.32
N TYR A 399 -7.29 -17.74 -5.22
CA TYR A 399 -5.91 -18.00 -4.80
C TYR A 399 -4.86 -17.46 -5.77
N TRP A 400 -3.67 -17.21 -5.25
CA TRP A 400 -2.44 -17.02 -6.02
C TRP A 400 -1.68 -18.33 -6.11
N PRO A 401 -1.42 -18.86 -7.31
CA PRO A 401 -0.62 -20.07 -7.50
C PRO A 401 0.81 -19.89 -6.96
N ALA A 402 1.30 -20.88 -6.24
CA ALA A 402 2.64 -20.84 -5.61
C ALA A 402 3.79 -20.63 -6.61
N PHE A 403 3.63 -21.08 -7.87
CA PHE A 403 4.66 -20.93 -8.89
C PHE A 403 4.92 -19.47 -9.31
N LEU A 404 3.99 -18.53 -9.01
CA LEU A 404 4.17 -17.10 -9.27
C LEU A 404 5.35 -16.53 -8.48
N PHE A 405 5.64 -17.10 -7.32
CA PHE A 405 6.54 -16.55 -6.33
C PHE A 405 7.87 -17.30 -6.27
N SER A 406 8.94 -16.57 -5.97
CA SER A 406 10.24 -17.14 -5.62
C SER A 406 10.33 -17.44 -4.12
N HIS A 407 10.10 -16.45 -3.27
CA HIS A 407 10.20 -16.55 -1.81
C HIS A 407 8.90 -17.01 -1.14
N LEU A 408 7.77 -16.40 -1.46
CA LEU A 408 6.46 -16.82 -0.95
C LEU A 408 6.04 -18.23 -1.43
N ARG A 409 6.83 -18.85 -2.30
CA ARG A 409 6.63 -20.25 -2.65
C ARG A 409 6.75 -21.18 -1.43
N SER A 410 7.59 -20.84 -0.45
CA SER A 410 7.74 -21.58 0.81
C SER A 410 6.85 -21.02 1.91
N HIS A 411 7.13 -19.82 2.40
CA HIS A 411 6.44 -19.13 3.50
C HIS A 411 6.64 -17.62 3.43
N ALA A 412 5.92 -16.88 4.23
CA ALA A 412 6.19 -15.48 4.47
C ALA A 412 7.22 -15.33 5.60
N SER A 413 8.11 -14.35 5.48
CA SER A 413 9.07 -13.94 6.51
C SER A 413 8.60 -12.73 7.33
N MET A 414 7.53 -12.05 6.85
CA MET A 414 6.94 -10.89 7.48
C MET A 414 5.45 -10.81 7.14
N LEU A 415 4.65 -10.39 8.12
CA LEU A 415 3.26 -10.00 7.95
C LEU A 415 3.09 -8.57 8.41
N GLN A 416 2.29 -7.79 7.68
CA GLN A 416 2.06 -6.38 7.98
C GLN A 416 0.58 -6.04 7.81
N PHE A 417 0.08 -5.12 8.66
CA PHE A 417 -1.32 -4.69 8.69
C PHE A 417 -1.37 -3.19 8.90
N GLY A 418 -2.19 -2.48 8.16
CA GLY A 418 -2.40 -1.04 8.39
C GLY A 418 -2.73 -0.23 7.16
N GLY A 419 -2.41 1.06 7.23
CA GLY A 419 -2.66 2.04 6.19
C GLY A 419 -1.41 2.44 5.45
N GLU A 420 -1.61 2.80 4.17
CA GLU A 420 -0.60 3.39 3.30
C GLU A 420 -1.25 4.51 2.48
N ILE A 421 -0.55 5.62 2.32
CA ILE A 421 -0.90 6.68 1.38
C ILE A 421 0.25 6.95 0.41
N VAL A 422 -0.04 7.62 -0.69
CA VAL A 422 0.99 8.24 -1.53
C VAL A 422 0.90 9.74 -1.38
N ASN A 423 2.00 10.34 -0.92
CA ASN A 423 2.22 11.78 -0.94
C ASN A 423 2.83 12.17 -2.29
N SER A 424 2.02 12.78 -3.17
CA SER A 424 2.45 13.15 -4.51
C SER A 424 3.32 14.41 -4.53
N ARG A 425 3.43 15.13 -3.44
CA ARG A 425 4.15 16.40 -3.35
C ARG A 425 5.64 16.16 -3.18
N SER A 426 6.44 16.68 -4.09
CA SER A 426 7.89 16.49 -4.10
C SER A 426 8.65 17.47 -3.20
N SER A 427 8.01 18.56 -2.80
CA SER A 427 8.56 19.60 -1.93
C SER A 427 7.45 20.52 -1.43
N GLY A 428 7.70 21.22 -0.34
CA GLY A 428 6.76 22.15 0.29
C GLY A 428 5.85 21.47 1.30
N PHE A 429 4.58 21.86 1.32
CA PHE A 429 3.62 21.35 2.29
C PHE A 429 3.25 19.88 2.01
N HIS A 430 3.04 19.13 3.09
CA HIS A 430 2.57 17.75 3.03
C HIS A 430 1.20 17.65 2.34
N THR A 431 0.87 16.48 1.77
CA THR A 431 -0.47 16.23 1.22
C THR A 431 -1.55 16.24 2.31
N SER A 432 -2.77 16.67 1.93
CA SER A 432 -3.97 16.54 2.78
C SER A 432 -4.76 15.25 2.50
N THR A 433 -4.17 14.28 1.79
CA THR A 433 -4.75 12.95 1.62
C THR A 433 -4.85 12.27 2.98
N GLN A 434 -6.05 11.80 3.31
CA GLN A 434 -6.36 11.18 4.60
C GLN A 434 -5.96 9.71 4.61
N MET A 435 -5.52 9.22 5.78
CA MET A 435 -5.32 7.80 6.01
C MET A 435 -6.42 7.26 6.96
N GLY A 436 -6.99 6.10 6.63
CA GLY A 436 -8.05 5.49 7.42
C GLY A 436 -9.32 6.35 7.45
N SER A 437 -9.71 6.81 8.63
CA SER A 437 -10.85 7.73 8.81
C SER A 437 -10.50 9.20 8.57
N GLY A 438 -9.21 9.54 8.41
CA GLY A 438 -8.71 10.91 8.44
C GLY A 438 -8.51 11.49 9.86
N HIS A 439 -8.67 10.66 10.89
CA HIS A 439 -8.53 11.01 12.30
C HIS A 439 -7.38 10.24 12.94
N PHE A 440 -6.72 10.84 13.93
CA PHE A 440 -5.61 10.24 14.64
C PHE A 440 -6.06 9.06 15.52
N ALA A 441 -5.18 8.08 15.71
CA ALA A 441 -5.43 6.87 16.50
C ALA A 441 -5.91 7.14 17.92
N GLY A 442 -5.46 8.26 18.54
CA GLY A 442 -5.85 8.67 19.89
C GLY A 442 -7.33 8.99 20.04
N GLU A 443 -8.07 9.24 18.94
CA GLU A 443 -9.51 9.51 19.01
C GLU A 443 -10.34 8.25 19.27
N GLY A 444 -9.81 7.07 19.03
CA GLY A 444 -10.41 5.78 19.40
C GLY A 444 -11.63 5.38 18.58
N PHE A 445 -12.42 4.45 19.16
CA PHE A 445 -13.58 3.83 18.49
C PHE A 445 -14.63 4.84 18.03
N GLY A 446 -15.16 4.60 16.82
CA GLY A 446 -16.18 5.44 16.19
C GLY A 446 -15.61 6.72 15.55
N ARG A 447 -14.31 7.00 15.69
CA ARG A 447 -13.64 8.17 15.13
C ARG A 447 -12.40 7.80 14.33
N ALA A 448 -11.44 7.08 14.94
CA ALA A 448 -10.25 6.58 14.26
C ALA A 448 -10.55 5.24 13.55
N SER A 449 -9.83 4.99 12.47
CA SER A 449 -9.86 3.69 11.80
C SER A 449 -9.15 2.63 12.64
N TYR A 450 -9.53 1.36 12.48
CA TYR A 450 -8.95 0.27 13.27
C TYR A 450 -8.75 -1.01 12.46
N PHE A 451 -7.84 -1.82 12.96
CA PHE A 451 -7.77 -3.26 12.72
C PHE A 451 -8.03 -3.98 14.04
N ARG A 452 -8.75 -5.09 14.02
CA ARG A 452 -9.01 -5.93 15.18
C ARG A 452 -8.89 -7.41 14.85
N ASN A 453 -8.80 -8.24 15.88
CA ASN A 453 -8.69 -9.69 15.76
C ASN A 453 -7.52 -10.12 14.85
N LEU A 454 -6.32 -9.55 15.11
CA LEU A 454 -5.13 -9.87 14.35
C LEU A 454 -4.63 -11.27 14.71
N GLN A 455 -4.49 -12.12 13.69
CA GLN A 455 -4.07 -13.51 13.83
C GLN A 455 -3.10 -13.90 12.73
N ILE A 456 -2.27 -14.91 13.00
CA ILE A 456 -1.35 -15.54 12.05
C ILE A 456 -1.75 -16.99 11.82
N VAL A 457 -1.29 -17.57 10.72
CA VAL A 457 -1.33 -19.02 10.47
C VAL A 457 0.07 -19.57 10.59
N ASP A 458 0.26 -20.60 11.43
CA ASP A 458 1.53 -21.28 11.66
C ASP A 458 1.77 -22.43 10.65
N TRP A 459 2.89 -23.14 10.84
CA TRP A 459 3.27 -24.30 10.02
C TRP A 459 2.23 -25.43 10.06
N ASP A 460 1.62 -25.66 11.22
CA ASP A 460 0.64 -26.75 11.42
C ASP A 460 -0.79 -26.36 11.00
N ASN A 461 -0.90 -25.24 10.27
CA ASN A 461 -2.18 -24.68 9.81
C ASN A 461 -3.12 -24.32 10.98
N ASN A 462 -2.58 -23.82 12.10
CA ASN A 462 -3.36 -23.29 13.20
C ASN A 462 -3.49 -21.76 13.09
N LEU A 463 -4.67 -21.23 13.39
CA LEU A 463 -4.92 -19.79 13.48
C LEU A 463 -4.65 -19.31 14.91
N LEU A 464 -3.58 -18.55 15.10
CA LEU A 464 -3.09 -18.09 16.39
C LEU A 464 -3.20 -16.57 16.55
N PRO A 465 -3.51 -16.06 17.77
CA PRO A 465 -3.47 -14.62 18.04
C PRO A 465 -2.09 -14.02 17.76
N LEU A 466 -2.05 -12.82 17.18
CA LEU A 466 -0.81 -12.10 16.92
C LEU A 466 -0.17 -11.64 18.24
N SER A 467 1.13 -11.92 18.41
CA SER A 467 1.96 -11.48 19.54
C SER A 467 3.25 -10.83 19.02
N ASN A 468 4.01 -10.18 19.90
CA ASN A 468 5.32 -9.58 19.61
C ASN A 468 5.33 -8.65 18.38
N LEU A 469 4.32 -7.81 18.27
CA LEU A 469 4.16 -6.92 17.14
C LEU A 469 4.98 -5.64 17.30
N HIS A 470 5.44 -5.13 16.18
CA HIS A 470 6.13 -3.86 16.04
C HIS A 470 5.21 -2.83 15.39
N LEU A 471 5.39 -1.55 15.75
CA LEU A 471 4.66 -0.43 15.16
C LEU A 471 5.61 0.40 14.31
N LEU A 472 5.11 0.87 13.19
CA LEU A 472 5.79 1.83 12.31
C LEU A 472 4.79 2.91 11.89
N ALA A 473 5.19 4.17 12.03
CA ALA A 473 4.53 5.32 11.44
C ALA A 473 5.62 6.22 10.84
N ASP A 474 5.67 6.28 9.50
CA ASP A 474 6.74 7.02 8.79
C ASP A 474 6.71 8.51 9.15
N HIS A 475 5.51 9.09 9.24
CA HIS A 475 5.30 10.49 9.64
C HIS A 475 4.21 10.59 10.72
N SER A 476 4.56 10.31 11.97
CA SER A 476 3.61 10.24 13.10
C SER A 476 2.84 11.54 13.39
N ASN A 477 3.35 12.68 12.94
CA ASN A 477 2.63 13.98 13.01
C ASN A 477 1.53 14.12 11.95
N CYS A 478 1.59 13.33 10.87
CA CYS A 478 0.62 13.30 9.77
C CYS A 478 -0.34 12.12 9.92
N TYR A 479 0.20 10.94 10.29
CA TYR A 479 -0.51 9.67 10.45
C TYR A 479 0.12 8.90 11.62
N ASP A 480 -0.69 8.57 12.60
CA ASP A 480 -0.22 7.85 13.79
C ASP A 480 -0.87 6.47 13.95
N ILE A 481 -0.36 5.72 14.91
CA ILE A 481 -0.80 4.37 15.22
C ILE A 481 -0.75 4.11 16.73
N ARG A 482 -1.77 3.42 17.26
CA ARG A 482 -1.83 3.05 18.67
C ARG A 482 -2.41 1.64 18.84
N GLN A 483 -1.62 0.75 19.38
CA GLN A 483 -2.04 -0.64 19.64
C GLN A 483 -2.81 -0.79 20.95
N GLY A 484 -3.58 -1.89 21.04
CA GLY A 484 -4.27 -2.34 22.24
C GLY A 484 -4.56 -3.83 22.20
N LYS A 485 -5.02 -4.38 23.32
CA LYS A 485 -5.47 -5.76 23.45
C LYS A 485 -6.62 -5.83 24.45
N ASN A 486 -7.67 -6.55 24.12
CA ASN A 486 -8.78 -6.85 25.01
C ASN A 486 -9.46 -8.19 24.65
N ASN A 487 -10.38 -8.65 25.50
CA ASN A 487 -11.01 -9.97 25.32
C ASN A 487 -12.06 -9.99 24.19
N VAL A 488 -12.55 -8.82 23.75
CA VAL A 488 -13.60 -8.73 22.70
C VAL A 488 -12.97 -8.65 21.31
N TRP A 489 -11.92 -7.84 21.18
CA TRP A 489 -11.26 -7.56 19.89
C TRP A 489 -9.95 -8.33 19.69
N GLY A 490 -9.48 -9.06 20.69
CA GLY A 490 -8.16 -9.66 20.67
C GLY A 490 -7.07 -8.60 20.61
N THR A 491 -6.05 -8.84 19.81
CA THR A 491 -5.04 -7.84 19.45
C THR A 491 -5.61 -6.91 18.39
N TYR A 492 -5.49 -5.59 18.63
CA TYR A 492 -6.01 -4.55 17.74
C TYR A 492 -5.11 -3.31 17.73
N PHE A 493 -5.35 -2.41 16.78
CA PHE A 493 -4.78 -1.07 16.79
C PHE A 493 -5.73 -0.08 16.11
N TYR A 494 -5.63 1.18 16.54
CA TYR A 494 -6.17 2.34 15.83
C TYR A 494 -5.07 3.00 15.02
N TYR A 495 -5.41 3.58 13.87
CA TYR A 495 -4.45 4.25 13.00
C TYR A 495 -5.14 5.27 12.11
N GLY A 496 -4.36 6.21 11.57
CA GLY A 496 -4.80 7.18 10.59
C GLY A 496 -4.34 8.59 10.87
N GLY A 497 -4.93 9.52 10.14
CA GLY A 497 -4.68 10.95 10.30
C GLY A 497 -5.10 11.76 9.08
N PRO A 498 -5.16 13.10 9.24
CA PRO A 498 -5.67 14.01 8.21
C PRO A 498 -4.65 14.31 7.09
N GLY A 499 -3.41 13.82 7.19
CA GLY A 499 -2.29 14.31 6.41
C GLY A 499 -1.86 15.69 6.92
N ARG A 500 -1.75 16.66 6.01
CA ARG A 500 -1.36 18.02 6.35
C ARG A 500 -2.20 18.62 7.48
N ASN A 501 -1.53 19.10 8.53
CA ASN A 501 -2.13 19.75 9.70
C ASN A 501 -1.08 20.65 10.37
N VAL A 502 -1.42 21.30 11.49
CA VAL A 502 -0.50 22.22 12.20
C VAL A 502 0.80 21.56 12.69
N ARG A 503 0.81 20.26 12.93
CA ARG A 503 2.02 19.49 13.33
C ARG A 503 2.74 18.85 12.13
N CYS A 504 2.10 18.86 10.97
CA CYS A 504 2.57 18.28 9.72
C CYS A 504 2.22 19.27 8.59
N PRO A 505 3.00 20.39 8.44
CA PRO A 505 2.72 21.46 7.50
C PRO A 505 2.92 21.10 6.03
#